data_44ac55f8dfb9062f0e25e17e24f8045a
#
_entry.id   44ac55f8dfb9062f0e25e17e24f8045a
#
_cell.length_a   1.000
_cell.length_b   1.000
_cell.length_c   1.000
_cell.angle_alpha   90.00
_cell.angle_beta   90.00
_cell.angle_gamma   90.00
#
_symmetry.space_group_name_H-M   'P 1'
#
loop_
_entity.id
_entity.type
_entity.pdbx_description
1 polymer ?
#
loop_
_entity_poly.entity_id
_entity_poly.type
_entity_poly.pdbx_seq_one_letter_code
_entity_poly.pdbx_strand_id
1 'polypeptide(L)'
;MRNREVRTDEEINLYLNGTPEDLYDGRLMKDMECAVSILKEKIAEEKKIRIIGDYDIDGVNSTYILQKGLELAGADVDTDIPHRIKDGYGLNRALVDRAYQDGVDTILTCDNGIAAIEEIAYGKEKGMTVIVTDHHEVKFKEENGVRIYQIPAADAVIDPHQKDCNYPYKELCGAGVAYKLVRVLLEELEMDPAKAEYLIENVAIATIGDVVNLTGENRIFVRTGLEMLKKTKNEGLKALFECTGIDVENLNTYHIGFVIGPCINACGRLDTAKRALELLNAPGRREAVMMAEDLKALNESRKEMTEKGVERAVEMIETSVLKKDSVLVVYLPDCHESIAGIIAGRLKERYYRPTFVLTKTENGAKGSGRSIEAYDMFAEMNRCAELFTRFGGHKLAAGLSLPEENIGSFRKKINELSQLTEEDMQERVSIDLCLPFEYIDENLIAELKRLEPFGMGNEKPKFADRNLSVIDPRIFGKNRNVLKCRLRNERGMQMDGIYFGDAEECLEVMEQRKVMPLTFYPKINEYMGKRSIQLEIVNYQ
;
A
#
# COMPACT_ATOMS: atom_id res chain seq x y z
N MET A 1 -9.87 21.17 2.20
CA MET A 1 -9.25 21.29 0.88
C MET A 1 -7.94 22.07 0.91
N ARG A 2 -7.88 23.30 1.44
CA ARG A 2 -6.65 24.11 1.47
C ARG A 2 -5.44 23.39 2.06
N ASN A 3 -5.62 22.59 3.12
CA ASN A 3 -4.56 21.74 3.72
C ASN A 3 -4.17 20.55 2.84
N ARG A 4 -4.88 20.32 1.74
CA ARG A 4 -4.63 19.28 0.71
C ARG A 4 -4.16 19.88 -0.60
N GLU A 5 -3.72 21.14 -0.56
CA GLU A 5 -3.25 21.91 -1.70
C GLU A 5 -4.28 22.14 -2.83
N VAL A 6 -5.56 21.81 -2.59
CA VAL A 6 -6.68 22.06 -3.49
C VAL A 6 -7.12 23.52 -3.30
N ARG A 7 -6.84 24.38 -4.28
CA ARG A 7 -6.90 25.86 -4.13
C ARG A 7 -7.77 26.56 -5.15
N THR A 8 -7.81 26.10 -6.40
CA THR A 8 -8.61 26.71 -7.47
C THR A 8 -10.00 26.10 -7.55
N ASP A 9 -10.94 26.78 -8.19
CA ASP A 9 -12.30 26.26 -8.37
C ASP A 9 -12.32 25.02 -9.25
N GLU A 10 -11.43 24.92 -10.24
CA GLU A 10 -11.24 23.75 -11.10
C GLU A 10 -10.74 22.57 -10.30
N GLU A 11 -9.68 22.77 -9.47
CA GLU A 11 -9.17 21.73 -8.60
C GLU A 11 -10.21 21.25 -7.58
N ILE A 12 -10.98 22.17 -6.99
CA ILE A 12 -12.08 21.86 -6.07
C ILE A 12 -13.13 21.03 -6.77
N ASN A 13 -13.54 21.41 -7.99
CA ASN A 13 -14.53 20.67 -8.75
C ASN A 13 -14.03 19.28 -9.11
N LEU A 14 -12.80 19.14 -9.62
CA LEU A 14 -12.18 17.85 -9.92
C LEU A 14 -12.09 16.96 -8.68
N TYR A 15 -11.65 17.52 -7.55
CA TYR A 15 -11.53 16.79 -6.29
C TYR A 15 -12.88 16.26 -5.79
N LEU A 16 -13.94 17.07 -5.87
CA LEU A 16 -15.27 16.70 -5.37
C LEU A 16 -16.08 15.85 -6.36
N ASN A 17 -15.97 16.12 -7.65
CA ASN A 17 -16.89 15.63 -8.68
C ASN A 17 -16.19 14.90 -9.83
N GLY A 18 -14.84 14.80 -9.84
CA GLY A 18 -14.08 14.16 -10.92
C GLY A 18 -14.58 12.76 -11.28
N THR A 19 -14.63 12.43 -12.55
CA THR A 19 -15.17 11.20 -13.12
C THR A 19 -14.12 10.54 -14.03
N PRO A 20 -14.29 9.31 -14.50
CA PRO A 20 -13.34 8.68 -15.43
C PRO A 20 -13.08 9.46 -16.72
N GLU A 21 -13.99 10.34 -17.13
CA GLU A 21 -13.82 11.23 -18.29
C GLU A 21 -12.78 12.34 -18.03
N ASP A 22 -12.47 12.63 -16.77
CA ASP A 22 -11.46 13.61 -16.37
C ASP A 22 -10.05 13.00 -16.26
N LEU A 23 -9.90 11.71 -16.52
CA LEU A 23 -8.60 11.04 -16.52
C LEU A 23 -7.78 11.50 -17.72
N TYR A 24 -6.49 11.77 -17.51
CA TYR A 24 -5.58 12.12 -18.60
C TYR A 24 -5.47 11.01 -19.64
N ASP A 25 -5.25 11.41 -20.90
CA ASP A 25 -5.00 10.46 -21.99
C ASP A 25 -3.71 9.68 -21.72
N GLY A 26 -3.79 8.33 -21.80
CA GLY A 26 -2.64 7.44 -21.62
C GLY A 26 -1.52 7.68 -22.63
N ARG A 27 -1.82 8.23 -23.82
CA ARG A 27 -0.84 8.56 -24.86
C ARG A 27 0.17 9.63 -24.42
N LEU A 28 -0.13 10.39 -23.37
CA LEU A 28 0.80 11.33 -22.77
C LEU A 28 1.96 10.65 -22.04
N MET A 29 1.83 9.35 -21.70
CA MET A 29 2.94 8.59 -21.14
C MET A 29 3.97 8.28 -22.23
N LYS A 30 5.23 8.48 -21.90
CA LYS A 30 6.33 8.12 -22.79
C LYS A 30 6.23 6.65 -23.20
N ASP A 31 6.54 6.36 -24.44
CA ASP A 31 6.52 5.05 -25.09
C ASP A 31 5.15 4.34 -25.15
N MET A 32 4.05 4.97 -24.71
CA MET A 32 2.71 4.39 -24.76
C MET A 32 2.32 4.00 -26.18
N GLU A 33 2.44 4.91 -27.15
CA GLU A 33 2.10 4.66 -28.55
C GLU A 33 3.00 3.58 -29.18
N CYS A 34 4.30 3.58 -28.79
CA CYS A 34 5.24 2.55 -29.23
C CYS A 34 4.83 1.16 -28.71
N ALA A 35 4.55 1.04 -27.41
CA ALA A 35 4.10 -0.21 -26.81
C ALA A 35 2.80 -0.74 -27.43
N VAL A 36 1.83 0.15 -27.65
CA VAL A 36 0.55 -0.20 -28.29
C VAL A 36 0.77 -0.65 -29.73
N SER A 37 1.63 0.00 -30.49
CA SER A 37 1.97 -0.41 -31.88
C SER A 37 2.58 -1.81 -31.90
N ILE A 38 3.52 -2.10 -30.98
CA ILE A 38 4.14 -3.43 -30.85
C ILE A 38 3.07 -4.47 -30.49
N LEU A 39 2.21 -4.19 -29.50
CA LEU A 39 1.16 -5.13 -29.09
C LEU A 39 0.19 -5.42 -30.21
N LYS A 40 -0.23 -4.41 -30.99
CA LYS A 40 -1.09 -4.60 -32.19
C LYS A 40 -0.45 -5.52 -33.22
N GLU A 41 0.85 -5.33 -33.51
CA GLU A 41 1.60 -6.20 -34.42
C GLU A 41 1.64 -7.63 -33.91
N LYS A 42 2.00 -7.83 -32.61
CA LYS A 42 2.08 -9.15 -31.99
C LYS A 42 0.73 -9.87 -31.94
N ILE A 43 -0.35 -9.14 -31.68
CA ILE A 43 -1.72 -9.69 -31.73
C ILE A 43 -2.07 -10.12 -33.16
N ALA A 44 -1.80 -9.28 -34.15
CA ALA A 44 -2.08 -9.58 -35.55
C ALA A 44 -1.27 -10.78 -36.08
N GLU A 45 -0.07 -11.00 -35.55
CA GLU A 45 0.80 -12.14 -35.88
C GLU A 45 0.51 -13.39 -35.01
N GLU A 46 -0.49 -13.37 -34.14
CA GLU A 46 -0.83 -14.44 -33.21
C GLU A 46 0.37 -14.88 -32.33
N LYS A 47 1.22 -13.92 -31.95
CA LYS A 47 2.39 -14.16 -31.10
C LYS A 47 1.99 -14.28 -29.63
N LYS A 48 2.62 -15.25 -28.94
CA LYS A 48 2.36 -15.46 -27.52
C LYS A 48 3.00 -14.37 -26.67
N ILE A 49 2.19 -13.72 -25.81
CA ILE A 49 2.58 -12.67 -24.89
C ILE A 49 2.51 -13.22 -23.47
N ARG A 50 3.59 -13.05 -22.69
CA ARG A 50 3.59 -13.37 -21.26
C ARG A 50 3.64 -12.10 -20.42
N ILE A 51 2.63 -11.93 -19.57
CA ILE A 51 2.62 -10.88 -18.55
C ILE A 51 3.40 -11.38 -17.35
N ILE A 52 4.37 -10.58 -16.87
CA ILE A 52 5.14 -10.85 -15.66
C ILE A 52 4.89 -9.74 -14.65
N GLY A 53 4.05 -10.05 -13.65
CA GLY A 53 3.69 -9.12 -12.56
C GLY A 53 4.60 -9.24 -11.35
N ASP A 54 4.32 -8.45 -10.30
CA ASP A 54 4.88 -8.66 -8.97
C ASP A 54 3.93 -9.43 -8.05
N TYR A 55 4.41 -9.84 -6.88
CA TYR A 55 3.72 -10.75 -5.95
C TYR A 55 2.83 -10.06 -4.92
N ASP A 56 2.67 -8.76 -4.95
CA ASP A 56 1.79 -8.01 -4.04
C ASP A 56 0.45 -7.65 -4.69
N ILE A 57 -0.34 -6.87 -3.96
CA ILE A 57 -1.69 -6.51 -4.39
C ILE A 57 -1.71 -5.67 -5.67
N ASP A 58 -0.72 -4.79 -5.89
CA ASP A 58 -0.63 -4.01 -7.12
C ASP A 58 -0.21 -4.90 -8.29
N GLY A 59 0.85 -5.69 -8.13
CA GLY A 59 1.30 -6.63 -9.16
C GLY A 59 0.24 -7.65 -9.56
N VAL A 60 -0.52 -8.21 -8.61
CA VAL A 60 -1.64 -9.13 -8.90
C VAL A 60 -2.75 -8.44 -9.69
N ASN A 61 -3.19 -7.24 -9.27
CA ASN A 61 -4.26 -6.52 -9.97
C ASN A 61 -3.79 -5.98 -11.32
N SER A 62 -2.54 -5.51 -11.43
CA SER A 62 -1.92 -5.10 -12.70
C SER A 62 -1.88 -6.26 -13.70
N THR A 63 -1.46 -7.44 -13.25
CA THR A 63 -1.45 -8.66 -14.05
C THR A 63 -2.85 -9.02 -14.54
N TYR A 64 -3.84 -8.98 -13.66
CA TYR A 64 -5.25 -9.25 -14.01
C TYR A 64 -5.79 -8.25 -15.04
N ILE A 65 -5.51 -6.95 -14.85
CA ILE A 65 -5.94 -5.88 -15.77
C ILE A 65 -5.37 -6.11 -17.17
N LEU A 66 -4.04 -6.35 -17.27
CA LEU A 66 -3.39 -6.60 -18.55
C LEU A 66 -3.90 -7.90 -19.19
N GLN A 67 -4.04 -8.97 -18.40
CA GLN A 67 -4.58 -10.24 -18.91
C GLN A 67 -5.96 -10.03 -19.53
N LYS A 68 -6.89 -9.42 -18.79
CA LYS A 68 -8.25 -9.18 -19.30
C LYS A 68 -8.30 -8.21 -20.46
N GLY A 69 -7.48 -7.17 -20.43
CA GLY A 69 -7.38 -6.20 -21.53
C GLY A 69 -6.83 -6.83 -22.82
N LEU A 70 -5.79 -7.65 -22.73
CA LEU A 70 -5.21 -8.35 -23.87
C LEU A 70 -6.12 -9.48 -24.38
N GLU A 71 -6.80 -10.22 -23.48
CA GLU A 71 -7.84 -11.19 -23.86
C GLU A 71 -8.98 -10.50 -24.65
N LEU A 72 -9.44 -9.32 -24.21
CA LEU A 72 -10.43 -8.52 -24.95
C LEU A 72 -9.92 -8.08 -26.32
N ALA A 73 -8.63 -7.76 -26.44
CA ALA A 73 -7.97 -7.40 -27.69
C ALA A 73 -7.70 -8.60 -28.62
N GLY A 74 -7.97 -9.83 -28.18
CA GLY A 74 -7.77 -11.06 -28.95
C GLY A 74 -6.35 -11.63 -28.94
N ALA A 75 -5.52 -11.24 -27.95
CA ALA A 75 -4.16 -11.74 -27.81
C ALA A 75 -4.11 -13.19 -27.29
N ASP A 76 -3.09 -13.95 -27.73
CA ASP A 76 -2.64 -15.17 -27.04
C ASP A 76 -1.77 -14.76 -25.85
N VAL A 77 -2.32 -14.80 -24.63
CA VAL A 77 -1.70 -14.27 -23.43
C VAL A 77 -1.69 -15.27 -22.29
N ASP A 78 -0.56 -15.40 -21.63
CA ASP A 78 -0.44 -16.08 -20.33
C ASP A 78 0.24 -15.19 -19.29
N THR A 79 0.32 -15.66 -18.05
CA THR A 79 0.81 -14.87 -16.91
C THR A 79 1.81 -15.64 -16.09
N ASP A 80 2.81 -14.94 -15.55
CA ASP A 80 3.69 -15.47 -14.52
C ASP A 80 3.91 -14.42 -13.41
N ILE A 81 4.03 -14.90 -12.17
CA ILE A 81 4.30 -14.06 -11.00
C ILE A 81 5.46 -14.71 -10.23
N PRO A 82 6.53 -13.96 -9.89
CA PRO A 82 7.65 -14.49 -9.14
C PRO A 82 7.25 -14.96 -7.74
N HIS A 83 7.91 -16.00 -7.26
CA HIS A 83 7.78 -16.43 -5.88
C HIS A 83 8.72 -15.58 -5.00
N ARG A 84 8.15 -14.84 -4.04
CA ARG A 84 8.85 -13.85 -3.21
C ARG A 84 10.18 -14.32 -2.61
N ILE A 85 10.23 -15.57 -2.13
CA ILE A 85 11.42 -16.12 -1.45
C ILE A 85 12.40 -16.74 -2.46
N LYS A 86 11.90 -17.50 -3.44
CA LYS A 86 12.74 -18.26 -4.38
C LYS A 86 13.26 -17.40 -5.52
N ASP A 87 12.38 -16.58 -6.09
CA ASP A 87 12.68 -15.80 -7.29
C ASP A 87 13.08 -14.34 -6.96
N GLY A 88 12.65 -13.82 -5.80
CA GLY A 88 12.87 -12.42 -5.41
C GLY A 88 11.80 -11.48 -5.98
N TYR A 89 12.14 -10.20 -6.14
CA TYR A 89 11.26 -9.16 -6.64
C TYR A 89 11.36 -9.03 -8.16
N GLY A 90 10.21 -8.98 -8.83
CA GLY A 90 10.06 -8.62 -10.24
C GLY A 90 10.71 -9.60 -11.23
N LEU A 91 11.02 -9.08 -12.42
CA LEU A 91 11.64 -9.85 -13.50
C LEU A 91 13.03 -10.35 -13.11
N ASN A 92 13.30 -11.62 -13.35
CA ASN A 92 14.61 -12.25 -13.16
C ASN A 92 14.96 -13.18 -14.31
N ARG A 93 16.23 -13.62 -14.42
CA ARG A 93 16.72 -14.47 -15.51
C ARG A 93 15.96 -15.80 -15.62
N ALA A 94 15.55 -16.39 -14.49
CA ALA A 94 14.81 -17.66 -14.51
C ALA A 94 13.41 -17.50 -15.13
N LEU A 95 12.73 -16.36 -14.88
CA LEU A 95 11.47 -16.02 -15.54
C LEU A 95 11.63 -15.82 -17.05
N VAL A 96 12.70 -15.14 -17.47
CA VAL A 96 13.04 -14.97 -18.89
C VAL A 96 13.31 -16.32 -19.55
N ASP A 97 14.09 -17.19 -18.88
CA ASP A 97 14.40 -18.53 -19.41
C ASP A 97 13.13 -19.38 -19.55
N ARG A 98 12.24 -19.36 -18.56
CA ARG A 98 10.93 -20.05 -18.66
C ARG A 98 10.11 -19.53 -19.82
N ALA A 99 9.99 -18.21 -19.96
CA ALA A 99 9.26 -17.60 -21.07
C ALA A 99 9.82 -18.04 -22.43
N TYR A 100 11.14 -18.00 -22.58
CA TYR A 100 11.83 -18.43 -23.81
C TYR A 100 11.59 -19.93 -24.12
N GLN A 101 11.71 -20.80 -23.11
CA GLN A 101 11.47 -22.25 -23.26
C GLN A 101 10.04 -22.58 -23.61
N ASP A 102 9.07 -21.81 -23.13
CA ASP A 102 7.63 -21.95 -23.41
C ASP A 102 7.23 -21.34 -24.76
N GLY A 103 8.19 -20.84 -25.56
CA GLY A 103 7.96 -20.27 -26.88
C GLY A 103 7.27 -18.89 -26.85
N VAL A 104 7.40 -18.17 -25.75
CA VAL A 104 6.87 -16.80 -25.63
C VAL A 104 7.70 -15.86 -26.51
N ASP A 105 7.03 -15.07 -27.33
CA ASP A 105 7.65 -14.04 -28.19
C ASP A 105 7.87 -12.74 -27.43
N THR A 106 6.88 -12.32 -26.64
CA THR A 106 6.86 -11.01 -25.99
C THR A 106 6.68 -11.12 -24.49
N ILE A 107 7.56 -10.50 -23.73
CA ILE A 107 7.39 -10.26 -22.28
C ILE A 107 6.80 -8.87 -22.08
N LEU A 108 5.72 -8.78 -21.31
CA LEU A 108 5.11 -7.55 -20.84
C LEU A 108 5.18 -7.54 -19.31
N THR A 109 6.01 -6.67 -18.72
CA THR A 109 6.05 -6.56 -17.26
C THR A 109 4.98 -5.59 -16.75
N CYS A 110 4.54 -5.77 -15.50
CA CYS A 110 3.68 -4.80 -14.82
C CYS A 110 4.01 -4.72 -13.33
N ASP A 111 4.03 -3.50 -12.81
CA ASP A 111 4.42 -3.20 -11.43
C ASP A 111 5.87 -3.67 -11.13
N ASN A 112 6.65 -3.80 -12.14
CA ASN A 112 8.08 -4.09 -12.10
C ASN A 112 8.71 -3.90 -13.48
N GLY A 113 10.05 -3.90 -13.52
CA GLY A 113 10.79 -3.90 -14.78
C GLY A 113 11.71 -2.69 -14.94
N ILE A 114 11.36 -1.51 -14.43
CA ILE A 114 12.19 -0.30 -14.59
C ILE A 114 13.61 -0.49 -13.99
N ALA A 115 13.73 -1.33 -12.98
CA ALA A 115 15.00 -1.64 -12.33
C ALA A 115 15.70 -2.91 -12.86
N ALA A 116 15.05 -3.68 -13.76
CA ALA A 116 15.51 -4.96 -14.27
C ALA A 116 16.42 -4.84 -15.51
N ILE A 117 17.46 -4.00 -15.42
CA ILE A 117 18.33 -3.62 -16.54
C ILE A 117 18.99 -4.83 -17.20
N GLU A 118 19.61 -5.69 -16.39
CA GLU A 118 20.35 -6.85 -16.86
C GLU A 118 19.44 -7.96 -17.37
N GLU A 119 18.29 -8.15 -16.71
CA GLU A 119 17.32 -9.17 -17.03
C GLU A 119 16.62 -8.87 -18.36
N ILE A 120 16.30 -7.60 -18.61
CA ILE A 120 15.72 -7.15 -19.87
C ILE A 120 16.74 -7.28 -21.00
N ALA A 121 17.98 -6.84 -20.79
CA ALA A 121 19.05 -7.03 -21.76
C ALA A 121 19.22 -8.52 -22.13
N TYR A 122 19.18 -9.41 -21.12
CA TYR A 122 19.23 -10.86 -21.33
C TYR A 122 18.04 -11.39 -22.15
N GLY A 123 16.82 -10.90 -21.93
CA GLY A 123 15.66 -11.23 -22.77
C GLY A 123 15.84 -10.77 -24.22
N LYS A 124 16.39 -9.56 -24.39
CA LYS A 124 16.71 -9.02 -25.73
C LYS A 124 17.79 -9.84 -26.46
N GLU A 125 18.84 -10.31 -25.76
CA GLU A 125 19.85 -11.21 -26.32
C GLU A 125 19.25 -12.54 -26.81
N LYS A 126 18.18 -13.02 -26.19
CA LYS A 126 17.42 -14.19 -26.65
C LYS A 126 16.48 -13.91 -27.82
N GLY A 127 16.42 -12.67 -28.30
CA GLY A 127 15.57 -12.27 -29.41
C GLY A 127 14.10 -12.01 -29.03
N MET A 128 13.79 -11.92 -27.74
CA MET A 128 12.43 -11.63 -27.26
C MET A 128 12.11 -10.15 -27.40
N THR A 129 10.84 -9.84 -27.63
CA THR A 129 10.31 -8.48 -27.46
C THR A 129 10.04 -8.25 -25.97
N VAL A 130 10.42 -7.08 -25.44
CA VAL A 130 10.18 -6.75 -24.03
C VAL A 130 9.53 -5.38 -23.93
N ILE A 131 8.38 -5.31 -23.28
CA ILE A 131 7.65 -4.08 -22.94
C ILE A 131 7.59 -3.97 -21.43
N VAL A 132 7.93 -2.81 -20.89
CA VAL A 132 7.87 -2.52 -19.46
C VAL A 132 6.69 -1.60 -19.18
N THR A 133 5.83 -1.99 -18.22
CA THR A 133 4.91 -1.07 -17.55
C THR A 133 5.22 -1.05 -16.06
N ASP A 134 5.58 0.12 -15.53
CA ASP A 134 6.01 0.27 -14.14
C ASP A 134 5.62 1.66 -13.61
N HIS A 135 5.76 1.85 -12.31
CA HIS A 135 5.49 3.13 -11.64
C HIS A 135 6.54 3.45 -10.57
N HIS A 136 7.56 2.63 -10.45
CA HIS A 136 8.63 2.82 -9.47
C HIS A 136 9.62 3.90 -9.90
N GLU A 137 10.30 4.48 -8.90
CA GLU A 137 11.34 5.47 -9.14
C GLU A 137 12.47 4.93 -10.02
N VAL A 138 12.81 5.70 -11.05
CA VAL A 138 13.91 5.37 -11.95
C VAL A 138 15.24 5.50 -11.22
N LYS A 139 16.02 4.41 -11.17
CA LYS A 139 17.36 4.43 -10.59
C LYS A 139 18.30 5.35 -11.35
N PHE A 140 19.20 6.00 -10.64
CA PHE A 140 20.24 6.84 -11.26
C PHE A 140 21.61 6.54 -10.64
N LYS A 141 22.66 6.84 -11.40
CA LYS A 141 24.05 6.96 -10.93
C LYS A 141 24.42 8.43 -10.93
N GLU A 142 25.18 8.85 -9.95
CA GLU A 142 25.73 10.21 -9.92
C GLU A 142 27.16 10.17 -10.43
N GLU A 143 27.42 10.85 -11.56
CA GLU A 143 28.73 10.99 -12.16
C GLU A 143 29.04 12.48 -12.33
N ASN A 144 30.12 12.94 -11.70
CA ASN A 144 30.54 14.36 -11.73
C ASN A 144 29.43 15.37 -11.32
N GLY A 145 28.58 15.01 -10.35
CA GLY A 145 27.47 15.85 -9.89
C GLY A 145 26.25 15.86 -10.83
N VAL A 146 26.23 14.99 -11.84
CA VAL A 146 25.11 14.81 -12.77
C VAL A 146 24.44 13.47 -12.52
N ARG A 147 23.13 13.45 -12.40
CA ARG A 147 22.34 12.22 -12.30
C ARG A 147 22.11 11.62 -13.68
N ILE A 148 22.61 10.40 -13.88
CA ILE A 148 22.41 9.59 -15.09
C ILE A 148 21.36 8.53 -14.76
N TYR A 149 20.16 8.70 -15.29
CA TYR A 149 19.05 7.76 -15.08
C TYR A 149 19.27 6.48 -15.87
N GLN A 150 19.00 5.34 -15.24
CA GLN A 150 19.20 4.03 -15.81
C GLN A 150 17.86 3.47 -16.29
N ILE A 151 17.63 3.52 -17.59
CA ILE A 151 16.43 2.97 -18.23
C ILE A 151 16.80 1.62 -18.86
N PRO A 152 16.01 0.55 -18.68
CA PRO A 152 16.25 -0.73 -19.33
C PRO A 152 16.11 -0.63 -20.85
N ALA A 153 16.92 -1.42 -21.59
CA ALA A 153 16.91 -1.46 -23.05
C ALA A 153 15.75 -2.32 -23.60
N ALA A 154 14.54 -2.07 -23.12
CA ALA A 154 13.32 -2.69 -23.62
C ALA A 154 12.88 -2.04 -24.95
N ASP A 155 11.94 -2.69 -25.67
CA ASP A 155 11.36 -2.14 -26.90
C ASP A 155 10.45 -0.92 -26.62
N ALA A 156 9.82 -0.90 -25.44
CA ALA A 156 9.08 0.24 -24.91
C ALA A 156 9.11 0.23 -23.38
N VAL A 157 9.18 1.41 -22.77
CA VAL A 157 9.17 1.60 -21.30
C VAL A 157 8.12 2.63 -20.93
N ILE A 158 7.00 2.17 -20.37
CA ILE A 158 5.92 3.01 -19.89
C ILE A 158 6.08 3.15 -18.38
N ASP A 159 6.57 4.31 -17.95
CA ASP A 159 6.71 4.66 -16.54
C ASP A 159 6.58 6.18 -16.39
N PRO A 160 5.60 6.67 -15.61
CA PRO A 160 5.40 8.09 -15.39
C PRO A 160 6.62 8.81 -14.78
N HIS A 161 7.47 8.10 -14.02
CA HIS A 161 8.63 8.67 -13.33
C HIS A 161 9.85 8.89 -14.24
N GLN A 162 9.82 8.44 -15.50
CA GLN A 162 10.87 8.79 -16.44
C GLN A 162 11.00 10.31 -16.55
N LYS A 163 12.23 10.83 -16.51
CA LYS A 163 12.51 12.28 -16.48
C LYS A 163 11.90 13.05 -17.66
N ASP A 164 11.84 12.42 -18.82
CA ASP A 164 11.32 12.98 -20.08
C ASP A 164 9.89 12.53 -20.40
N CYS A 165 9.19 11.92 -19.44
CA CYS A 165 7.78 11.61 -19.55
C CYS A 165 6.93 12.84 -19.25
N ASN A 166 6.04 13.21 -20.17
CA ASN A 166 5.17 14.38 -20.06
C ASN A 166 3.81 14.09 -19.41
N TYR A 167 3.60 12.88 -18.91
CA TYR A 167 2.35 12.53 -18.23
C TYR A 167 2.15 13.42 -17.00
N PRO A 168 1.00 14.09 -16.85
CA PRO A 168 0.83 15.14 -15.83
C PRO A 168 0.80 14.62 -14.40
N TYR A 169 0.35 13.36 -14.19
CA TYR A 169 0.19 12.76 -12.88
C TYR A 169 1.16 11.59 -12.67
N LYS A 170 2.08 11.73 -11.72
CA LYS A 170 3.18 10.77 -11.52
C LYS A 170 2.86 9.65 -10.52
N GLU A 171 1.84 9.83 -9.71
CA GLU A 171 1.54 8.99 -8.54
C GLU A 171 0.60 7.80 -8.86
N LEU A 172 0.49 7.38 -10.13
CA LEU A 172 -0.27 6.16 -10.45
C LEU A 172 0.45 4.94 -9.86
N CYS A 173 -0.31 3.96 -9.37
CA CYS A 173 0.21 2.61 -9.12
C CYS A 173 0.35 1.81 -10.44
N GLY A 174 1.01 0.65 -10.40
CA GLY A 174 1.20 -0.20 -11.58
C GLY A 174 -0.11 -0.58 -12.27
N ALA A 175 -1.17 -0.85 -11.49
CA ALA A 175 -2.51 -1.13 -12.04
C ALA A 175 -3.12 0.07 -12.78
N GLY A 176 -2.83 1.29 -12.34
CA GLY A 176 -3.23 2.51 -13.05
C GLY A 176 -2.55 2.64 -14.41
N VAL A 177 -1.24 2.37 -14.47
CA VAL A 177 -0.47 2.35 -15.72
C VAL A 177 -0.97 1.25 -16.64
N ALA A 178 -1.17 0.04 -16.13
CA ALA A 178 -1.71 -1.10 -16.87
C ALA A 178 -3.09 -0.80 -17.48
N TYR A 179 -3.99 -0.19 -16.71
CA TYR A 179 -5.31 0.22 -17.18
C TYR A 179 -5.24 1.26 -18.31
N LYS A 180 -4.34 2.23 -18.21
CA LYS A 180 -4.12 3.23 -19.28
C LYS A 180 -3.64 2.56 -20.56
N LEU A 181 -2.70 1.60 -20.48
CA LEU A 181 -2.24 0.83 -21.64
C LEU A 181 -3.39 0.07 -22.29
N VAL A 182 -4.21 -0.63 -21.50
CA VAL A 182 -5.37 -1.37 -22.00
C VAL A 182 -6.35 -0.45 -22.74
N ARG A 183 -6.68 0.70 -22.15
CA ARG A 183 -7.59 1.66 -22.81
C ARG A 183 -7.07 2.14 -24.15
N VAL A 184 -5.80 2.58 -24.20
CA VAL A 184 -5.19 3.06 -25.46
C VAL A 184 -5.13 1.94 -26.50
N LEU A 185 -4.79 0.71 -26.08
CA LEU A 185 -4.77 -0.46 -26.98
C LEU A 185 -6.14 -0.73 -27.61
N LEU A 186 -7.21 -0.72 -26.81
CA LEU A 186 -8.57 -0.96 -27.33
C LEU A 186 -9.01 0.15 -28.29
N GLU A 187 -8.73 1.41 -27.97
CA GLU A 187 -9.00 2.57 -28.84
C GLU A 187 -8.27 2.43 -30.19
N GLU A 188 -6.98 2.07 -30.17
CA GLU A 188 -6.17 1.88 -31.38
C GLU A 188 -6.58 0.64 -32.22
N LEU A 189 -7.26 -0.32 -31.62
CA LEU A 189 -7.90 -1.45 -32.30
C LEU A 189 -9.32 -1.13 -32.76
N GLU A 190 -9.75 0.13 -32.67
CA GLU A 190 -11.12 0.59 -32.98
C GLU A 190 -12.20 -0.17 -32.18
N MET A 191 -11.85 -0.64 -30.99
CA MET A 191 -12.75 -1.28 -30.05
C MET A 191 -13.29 -0.26 -29.05
N ASP A 192 -14.49 -0.51 -28.52
CA ASP A 192 -15.07 0.34 -27.49
C ASP A 192 -14.29 0.20 -26.18
N PRO A 193 -13.59 1.27 -25.70
CA PRO A 193 -12.81 1.22 -24.46
C PRO A 193 -13.67 1.03 -23.21
N ALA A 194 -14.98 1.31 -23.27
CA ALA A 194 -15.92 1.06 -22.19
C ALA A 194 -15.99 -0.43 -21.79
N LYS A 195 -15.60 -1.33 -22.69
CA LYS A 195 -15.49 -2.78 -22.36
C LYS A 195 -14.48 -3.08 -21.25
N ALA A 196 -13.50 -2.19 -21.01
CA ALA A 196 -12.50 -2.33 -19.96
C ALA A 196 -12.83 -1.53 -18.68
N GLU A 197 -13.92 -0.74 -18.65
CA GLU A 197 -14.24 0.11 -17.49
C GLU A 197 -14.41 -0.67 -16.19
N TYR A 198 -14.92 -1.91 -16.25
CA TYR A 198 -15.07 -2.76 -15.08
C TYR A 198 -13.73 -3.01 -14.35
N LEU A 199 -12.60 -2.89 -15.05
CA LEU A 199 -11.26 -3.05 -14.48
C LEU A 199 -10.87 -1.89 -13.53
N ILE A 200 -11.61 -0.79 -13.52
CA ILE A 200 -11.41 0.31 -12.57
C ILE A 200 -11.56 -0.19 -11.12
N GLU A 201 -12.37 -1.22 -10.89
CA GLU A 201 -12.49 -1.83 -9.56
C GLU A 201 -11.14 -2.43 -9.08
N ASN A 202 -10.37 -3.02 -9.99
CA ASN A 202 -9.04 -3.56 -9.69
C ASN A 202 -7.99 -2.45 -9.53
N VAL A 203 -8.07 -1.36 -10.33
CA VAL A 203 -7.23 -0.17 -10.13
C VAL A 203 -7.44 0.42 -8.74
N ALA A 204 -8.70 0.52 -8.28
CA ALA A 204 -9.01 1.03 -6.94
C ALA A 204 -8.45 0.13 -5.83
N ILE A 205 -8.56 -1.20 -5.97
CA ILE A 205 -7.99 -2.15 -5.01
C ILE A 205 -6.47 -1.98 -4.92
N ALA A 206 -5.80 -1.92 -6.07
CA ALA A 206 -4.36 -1.75 -6.17
C ALA A 206 -3.91 -0.40 -5.58
N THR A 207 -4.52 0.71 -6.00
CA THR A 207 -4.21 2.07 -5.53
C THR A 207 -4.28 2.20 -4.01
N ILE A 208 -5.32 1.60 -3.39
CA ILE A 208 -5.46 1.58 -1.92
C ILE A 208 -4.42 0.66 -1.29
N GLY A 209 -4.17 -0.49 -1.91
CA GLY A 209 -3.31 -1.55 -1.36
C GLY A 209 -1.82 -1.24 -1.42
N ASP A 210 -1.38 -0.54 -2.46
CA ASP A 210 -0.02 -0.05 -2.64
C ASP A 210 0.27 1.25 -1.85
N VAL A 211 -0.77 1.84 -1.25
CA VAL A 211 -0.68 3.01 -0.37
C VAL A 211 -0.15 4.26 -1.10
N VAL A 212 -0.44 4.40 -2.39
CA VAL A 212 -0.12 5.62 -3.15
C VAL A 212 -1.09 6.76 -2.84
N ASN A 213 -0.69 8.00 -3.16
CA ASN A 213 -1.45 9.19 -2.85
C ASN A 213 -2.86 9.18 -3.46
N LEU A 214 -3.91 9.38 -2.66
CA LEU A 214 -5.32 9.49 -3.10
C LEU A 214 -5.66 10.93 -3.53
N THR A 215 -4.86 11.46 -4.45
CA THR A 215 -5.03 12.76 -5.08
C THR A 215 -5.27 12.59 -6.58
N GLY A 216 -5.58 13.66 -7.31
CA GLY A 216 -5.70 13.63 -8.77
C GLY A 216 -6.46 12.42 -9.32
N GLU A 217 -5.86 11.71 -10.28
CA GLU A 217 -6.45 10.54 -10.92
C GLU A 217 -6.68 9.35 -9.97
N ASN A 218 -5.77 9.13 -9.00
CA ASN A 218 -5.92 8.06 -8.03
C ASN A 218 -7.20 8.21 -7.21
N ARG A 219 -7.57 9.46 -6.85
CA ARG A 219 -8.82 9.73 -6.18
C ARG A 219 -10.03 9.40 -7.06
N ILE A 220 -9.97 9.73 -8.35
CA ILE A 220 -11.02 9.38 -9.32
C ILE A 220 -11.17 7.88 -9.42
N PHE A 221 -10.07 7.13 -9.63
CA PHE A 221 -10.06 5.68 -9.68
C PHE A 221 -10.66 5.05 -8.43
N VAL A 222 -10.21 5.49 -7.25
CA VAL A 222 -10.66 4.90 -5.98
C VAL A 222 -12.12 5.21 -5.72
N ARG A 223 -12.58 6.45 -5.96
CA ARG A 223 -13.98 6.82 -5.77
C ARG A 223 -14.91 6.05 -6.69
N THR A 224 -14.57 5.97 -7.98
CA THR A 224 -15.34 5.22 -8.97
C THR A 224 -15.30 3.72 -8.69
N GLY A 225 -14.11 3.17 -8.45
CA GLY A 225 -13.92 1.74 -8.22
C GLY A 225 -14.61 1.24 -6.96
N LEU A 226 -14.63 2.02 -5.86
CA LEU A 226 -15.37 1.65 -4.65
C LEU A 226 -16.88 1.52 -4.92
N GLU A 227 -17.48 2.41 -5.73
CA GLU A 227 -18.88 2.30 -6.12
C GLU A 227 -19.13 1.11 -7.07
N MET A 228 -18.17 0.80 -7.95
CA MET A 228 -18.25 -0.37 -8.83
C MET A 228 -18.14 -1.67 -8.04
N LEU A 229 -17.22 -1.75 -7.06
CA LEU A 229 -17.02 -2.91 -6.19
C LEU A 229 -18.27 -3.32 -5.42
N LYS A 230 -19.15 -2.37 -5.05
CA LYS A 230 -20.46 -2.68 -4.43
C LYS A 230 -21.35 -3.53 -5.34
N LYS A 231 -21.14 -3.46 -6.65
CA LYS A 231 -21.92 -4.15 -7.68
C LYS A 231 -21.04 -5.03 -8.56
N THR A 232 -19.86 -5.39 -8.09
CA THR A 232 -18.90 -6.19 -8.85
C THR A 232 -19.53 -7.46 -9.40
N LYS A 233 -19.13 -7.83 -10.62
CA LYS A 233 -19.50 -9.10 -11.24
C LYS A 233 -18.42 -10.18 -11.06
N ASN A 234 -17.26 -9.80 -10.51
CA ASN A 234 -16.17 -10.74 -10.27
C ASN A 234 -16.53 -11.68 -9.12
N GLU A 235 -16.66 -12.97 -9.42
CA GLU A 235 -17.05 -13.99 -8.44
C GLU A 235 -16.01 -14.17 -7.34
N GLY A 236 -14.72 -13.97 -7.63
CA GLY A 236 -13.63 -14.01 -6.65
C GLY A 236 -13.75 -12.90 -5.62
N LEU A 237 -13.98 -11.66 -6.06
CA LEU A 237 -14.17 -10.52 -5.16
C LEU A 237 -15.44 -10.67 -4.29
N LYS A 238 -16.56 -11.12 -4.89
CA LYS A 238 -17.78 -11.42 -4.12
C LYS A 238 -17.52 -12.44 -3.02
N ALA A 239 -16.86 -13.54 -3.38
CA ALA A 239 -16.54 -14.59 -2.41
C ALA A 239 -15.64 -14.08 -1.30
N LEU A 240 -14.63 -13.22 -1.64
CA LEU A 240 -13.72 -12.65 -0.66
C LEU A 240 -14.44 -11.67 0.28
N PHE A 241 -15.36 -10.84 -0.21
CA PHE A 241 -16.20 -9.96 0.63
C PHE A 241 -17.06 -10.77 1.60
N GLU A 242 -17.73 -11.80 1.11
CA GLU A 242 -18.60 -12.64 1.96
C GLU A 242 -17.82 -13.40 3.02
N CYS A 243 -16.73 -14.10 2.66
CA CYS A 243 -15.97 -14.88 3.64
C CYS A 243 -15.30 -13.99 4.69
N THR A 244 -14.99 -12.73 4.36
CA THR A 244 -14.44 -11.74 5.31
C THR A 244 -15.51 -10.99 6.10
N GLY A 245 -16.80 -11.16 5.76
CA GLY A 245 -17.93 -10.54 6.45
C GLY A 245 -18.10 -9.04 6.18
N ILE A 246 -17.63 -8.58 5.03
CA ILE A 246 -17.75 -7.17 4.63
C ILE A 246 -19.19 -6.89 4.18
N ASP A 247 -19.79 -5.88 4.77
CA ASP A 247 -21.02 -5.26 4.24
C ASP A 247 -20.65 -4.36 3.05
N VAL A 248 -20.93 -4.85 1.84
CA VAL A 248 -20.55 -4.17 0.59
C VAL A 248 -21.21 -2.81 0.41
N GLU A 249 -22.39 -2.56 0.99
CA GLU A 249 -23.05 -1.24 0.93
C GLU A 249 -22.22 -0.16 1.66
N ASN A 250 -21.48 -0.57 2.68
CA ASN A 250 -20.60 0.28 3.47
C ASN A 250 -19.12 0.16 3.10
N LEU A 251 -18.82 -0.41 1.91
CA LEU A 251 -17.45 -0.60 1.43
C LEU A 251 -16.71 0.74 1.34
N ASN A 252 -15.48 0.78 1.87
CA ASN A 252 -14.60 1.94 1.86
C ASN A 252 -13.13 1.54 1.83
N THR A 253 -12.21 2.54 1.82
CA THR A 253 -10.76 2.31 1.77
C THR A 253 -10.23 1.44 2.90
N TYR A 254 -10.82 1.52 4.11
CA TYR A 254 -10.42 0.67 5.24
C TYR A 254 -10.62 -0.83 4.93
N HIS A 255 -11.78 -1.19 4.37
CA HIS A 255 -12.06 -2.58 4.02
C HIS A 255 -11.08 -3.12 2.98
N ILE A 256 -10.74 -2.31 1.99
CA ILE A 256 -9.74 -2.70 0.98
C ILE A 256 -8.35 -2.78 1.61
N GLY A 257 -7.88 -1.74 2.28
CA GLY A 257 -6.51 -1.66 2.80
C GLY A 257 -6.21 -2.61 3.97
N PHE A 258 -7.22 -2.88 4.84
CA PHE A 258 -6.99 -3.62 6.08
C PHE A 258 -7.67 -4.99 6.16
N VAL A 259 -8.56 -5.32 5.21
CA VAL A 259 -9.24 -6.62 5.17
C VAL A 259 -8.93 -7.37 3.87
N ILE A 260 -9.24 -6.82 2.71
CA ILE A 260 -9.08 -7.47 1.40
C ILE A 260 -7.61 -7.52 0.98
N GLY A 261 -6.93 -6.38 0.99
CA GLY A 261 -5.51 -6.28 0.60
C GLY A 261 -4.62 -7.23 1.39
N PRO A 262 -4.75 -7.30 2.73
CA PRO A 262 -4.03 -8.29 3.51
C PRO A 262 -4.30 -9.76 3.14
N CYS A 263 -5.49 -10.12 2.65
CA CYS A 263 -5.76 -11.48 2.16
C CYS A 263 -5.02 -11.76 0.86
N ILE A 264 -5.04 -10.82 -0.10
CA ILE A 264 -4.30 -10.92 -1.36
C ILE A 264 -2.79 -10.97 -1.08
N ASN A 265 -2.27 -10.04 -0.28
CA ASN A 265 -0.84 -9.97 0.05
C ASN A 265 -0.31 -11.16 0.86
N ALA A 266 -1.18 -11.84 1.64
CA ALA A 266 -0.77 -13.02 2.43
C ALA A 266 -0.34 -14.18 1.54
N CYS A 267 -0.94 -14.35 0.36
CA CYS A 267 -0.55 -15.38 -0.60
C CYS A 267 0.90 -15.19 -1.05
N GLY A 268 1.28 -14.00 -1.51
CA GLY A 268 2.64 -13.69 -1.93
C GLY A 268 3.66 -13.75 -0.79
N ARG A 269 3.22 -13.71 0.48
CA ARG A 269 4.11 -13.80 1.64
C ARG A 269 4.34 -15.23 2.12
N LEU A 270 3.29 -16.05 2.18
CA LEU A 270 3.33 -17.38 2.80
C LEU A 270 3.25 -18.53 1.79
N ASP A 271 2.84 -18.25 0.55
CA ASP A 271 2.71 -19.22 -0.53
C ASP A 271 3.08 -18.56 -1.87
N THR A 272 2.18 -18.53 -2.84
CA THR A 272 2.37 -17.88 -4.14
C THR A 272 1.24 -16.89 -4.43
N ALA A 273 1.59 -15.72 -4.95
CA ALA A 273 0.61 -14.71 -5.36
C ALA A 273 -0.28 -15.15 -6.53
N LYS A 274 0.11 -16.21 -7.26
CA LYS A 274 -0.72 -16.82 -8.32
C LYS A 274 -2.12 -17.21 -7.79
N ARG A 275 -2.23 -17.65 -6.51
CA ARG A 275 -3.53 -17.98 -5.90
C ARG A 275 -4.48 -16.79 -5.85
N ALA A 276 -3.98 -15.60 -5.63
CA ALA A 276 -4.80 -14.38 -5.66
C ALA A 276 -5.25 -14.04 -7.09
N LEU A 277 -4.36 -14.22 -8.09
CA LEU A 277 -4.73 -14.07 -9.49
C LEU A 277 -5.75 -15.14 -9.94
N GLU A 278 -5.58 -16.38 -9.49
CA GLU A 278 -6.54 -17.48 -9.73
C GLU A 278 -7.92 -17.16 -9.15
N LEU A 279 -7.98 -16.59 -7.94
CA LEU A 279 -9.24 -16.12 -7.34
C LEU A 279 -9.93 -15.06 -8.21
N LEU A 280 -9.18 -14.05 -8.71
CA LEU A 280 -9.76 -13.03 -9.60
C LEU A 280 -10.24 -13.62 -10.93
N ASN A 281 -9.62 -14.70 -11.39
CA ASN A 281 -9.99 -15.46 -12.59
C ASN A 281 -10.92 -16.64 -12.32
N ALA A 282 -11.49 -16.77 -11.12
CA ALA A 282 -12.31 -17.92 -10.76
C ALA A 282 -13.44 -18.16 -11.78
N PRO A 283 -13.57 -19.39 -12.33
CA PRO A 283 -14.52 -19.68 -13.41
C PRO A 283 -15.97 -19.66 -12.95
N GLY A 284 -16.19 -19.71 -11.64
CA GLY A 284 -17.53 -19.71 -11.07
C GLY A 284 -17.54 -19.57 -9.56
N ARG A 285 -18.77 -19.43 -9.02
CA ARG A 285 -19.01 -19.15 -7.61
C ARG A 285 -18.42 -20.20 -6.67
N ARG A 286 -18.52 -21.48 -7.01
CA ARG A 286 -18.08 -22.58 -6.14
C ARG A 286 -16.56 -22.57 -5.94
N GLU A 287 -15.83 -22.44 -7.03
CA GLU A 287 -14.37 -22.37 -7.03
C GLU A 287 -13.90 -21.08 -6.31
N ALA A 288 -14.57 -19.97 -6.59
CA ALA A 288 -14.29 -18.68 -5.95
C ALA A 288 -14.40 -18.74 -4.42
N VAL A 289 -15.44 -19.39 -3.88
CA VAL A 289 -15.62 -19.53 -2.43
C VAL A 289 -14.47 -20.31 -1.80
N MET A 290 -14.09 -21.46 -2.40
CA MET A 290 -12.97 -22.27 -1.89
C MET A 290 -11.66 -21.48 -1.89
N MET A 291 -11.35 -20.78 -2.99
CA MET A 291 -10.15 -19.98 -3.11
C MET A 291 -10.15 -18.80 -2.12
N ALA A 292 -11.28 -18.12 -1.93
CA ALA A 292 -11.41 -17.02 -0.99
C ALA A 292 -11.21 -17.45 0.47
N GLU A 293 -11.76 -18.62 0.85
CA GLU A 293 -11.53 -19.22 2.18
C GLU A 293 -10.06 -19.54 2.42
N ASP A 294 -9.37 -20.07 1.41
CA ASP A 294 -7.93 -20.34 1.46
C ASP A 294 -7.12 -19.06 1.66
N LEU A 295 -7.42 -17.98 0.91
CA LEU A 295 -6.73 -16.70 1.07
C LEU A 295 -6.96 -16.11 2.46
N LYS A 296 -8.18 -16.19 2.96
CA LYS A 296 -8.51 -15.78 4.33
C LYS A 296 -7.71 -16.57 5.37
N ALA A 297 -7.63 -17.88 5.22
CA ALA A 297 -6.87 -18.75 6.13
C ALA A 297 -5.37 -18.41 6.14
N LEU A 298 -4.77 -18.14 4.97
CA LEU A 298 -3.40 -17.65 4.86
C LEU A 298 -3.20 -16.31 5.58
N ASN A 299 -4.17 -15.38 5.45
CA ASN A 299 -4.09 -14.10 6.15
C ASN A 299 -4.24 -14.25 7.67
N GLU A 300 -5.09 -15.15 8.14
CA GLU A 300 -5.21 -15.47 9.58
C GLU A 300 -3.90 -16.05 10.12
N SER A 301 -3.29 -16.99 9.41
CA SER A 301 -1.97 -17.53 9.76
C SER A 301 -0.90 -16.44 9.80
N ARG A 302 -0.85 -15.55 8.80
CA ARG A 302 0.07 -14.42 8.79
C ARG A 302 -0.15 -13.49 10.00
N LYS A 303 -1.42 -13.22 10.38
CA LYS A 303 -1.74 -12.40 11.57
C LYS A 303 -1.20 -13.03 12.84
N GLU A 304 -1.48 -14.31 13.07
CA GLU A 304 -0.98 -15.04 14.24
C GLU A 304 0.54 -15.03 14.33
N MET A 305 1.22 -15.31 13.21
CA MET A 305 2.69 -15.26 13.16
C MET A 305 3.21 -13.85 13.46
N THR A 306 2.54 -12.82 12.96
CA THR A 306 2.92 -11.42 13.20
C THR A 306 2.72 -11.06 14.68
N GLU A 307 1.58 -11.41 15.28
CA GLU A 307 1.28 -11.15 16.69
C GLU A 307 2.31 -11.79 17.61
N LYS A 308 2.58 -13.10 17.43
CA LYS A 308 3.63 -13.81 18.18
C LYS A 308 5.02 -13.17 18.01
N GLY A 309 5.35 -12.72 16.79
CA GLY A 309 6.61 -12.05 16.52
C GLY A 309 6.71 -10.69 17.22
N VAL A 310 5.63 -9.91 17.24
CA VAL A 310 5.56 -8.62 17.94
C VAL A 310 5.65 -8.83 19.46
N GLU A 311 4.88 -9.76 20.04
CA GLU A 311 4.94 -10.07 21.48
C GLU A 311 6.35 -10.42 21.93
N ARG A 312 7.02 -11.34 21.20
CA ARG A 312 8.40 -11.73 21.49
C ARG A 312 9.39 -10.55 21.37
N ALA A 313 9.23 -9.73 20.32
CA ALA A 313 10.07 -8.54 20.14
C ALA A 313 9.89 -7.52 21.25
N VAL A 314 8.64 -7.26 21.67
CA VAL A 314 8.33 -6.37 22.80
C VAL A 314 8.95 -6.90 24.09
N GLU A 315 8.79 -8.19 24.41
CA GLU A 315 9.45 -8.79 25.57
C GLU A 315 10.97 -8.56 25.55
N MET A 316 11.61 -8.84 24.40
CA MET A 316 13.06 -8.62 24.25
C MET A 316 13.45 -7.14 24.44
N ILE A 317 12.68 -6.20 23.91
CA ILE A 317 12.96 -4.78 24.07
C ILE A 317 12.80 -4.35 25.53
N GLU A 318 11.68 -4.71 26.17
CA GLU A 318 11.37 -4.25 27.54
C GLU A 318 12.28 -4.86 28.61
N THR A 319 12.79 -6.07 28.40
CA THR A 319 13.61 -6.81 29.37
C THR A 319 15.13 -6.67 29.13
N SER A 320 15.54 -5.95 28.10
CA SER A 320 16.96 -5.85 27.73
C SER A 320 17.46 -4.40 27.56
N VAL A 321 18.72 -4.29 27.18
CA VAL A 321 19.35 -2.98 26.87
C VAL A 321 18.78 -2.34 25.60
N LEU A 322 18.03 -3.07 24.77
CA LEU A 322 17.38 -2.55 23.55
C LEU A 322 16.44 -1.38 23.86
N LYS A 323 15.83 -1.37 25.06
CA LYS A 323 14.93 -0.29 25.49
C LYS A 323 15.58 1.10 25.45
N LYS A 324 16.90 1.17 25.55
CA LYS A 324 17.67 2.43 25.54
C LYS A 324 18.15 2.86 24.18
N ASP A 325 18.02 1.99 23.15
CA ASP A 325 18.52 2.28 21.81
C ASP A 325 17.61 3.29 21.11
N SER A 326 18.20 4.25 20.40
CA SER A 326 17.46 5.18 19.54
C SER A 326 16.98 4.52 18.26
N VAL A 327 17.74 3.51 17.79
CA VAL A 327 17.40 2.69 16.63
C VAL A 327 17.29 1.23 17.08
N LEU A 328 16.10 0.67 17.00
CA LEU A 328 15.84 -0.70 17.44
C LEU A 328 16.36 -1.70 16.41
N VAL A 329 17.20 -2.63 16.83
CA VAL A 329 17.66 -3.77 16.03
C VAL A 329 17.30 -5.05 16.78
N VAL A 330 16.24 -5.71 16.31
CA VAL A 330 15.65 -6.90 16.97
C VAL A 330 15.94 -8.13 16.12
N TYR A 331 16.54 -9.16 16.72
CA TYR A 331 16.81 -10.43 16.06
C TYR A 331 15.84 -11.51 16.51
N LEU A 332 15.01 -11.98 15.58
CA LEU A 332 14.00 -13.02 15.77
C LEU A 332 14.35 -14.21 14.84
N PRO A 333 15.25 -15.12 15.24
CA PRO A 333 15.77 -16.18 14.36
C PRO A 333 14.69 -17.09 13.78
N ASP A 334 13.61 -17.33 14.52
CA ASP A 334 12.52 -18.22 14.12
C ASP A 334 11.40 -17.51 13.36
N CYS A 335 11.54 -16.20 13.11
CA CYS A 335 10.54 -15.42 12.40
C CYS A 335 10.61 -15.71 10.90
N HIS A 336 9.46 -15.86 10.25
CA HIS A 336 9.40 -15.97 8.79
C HIS A 336 9.84 -14.66 8.13
N GLU A 337 10.77 -14.72 7.17
CA GLU A 337 11.38 -13.51 6.58
C GLU A 337 10.38 -12.54 5.96
N SER A 338 9.29 -13.04 5.36
CA SER A 338 8.29 -12.23 4.68
C SER A 338 7.43 -11.36 5.61
N ILE A 339 7.43 -11.62 6.94
CA ILE A 339 6.68 -10.83 7.92
C ILE A 339 7.58 -9.90 8.76
N ALA A 340 8.90 -10.01 8.65
CA ALA A 340 9.84 -9.17 9.40
C ALA A 340 9.54 -7.67 9.23
N GLY A 341 9.22 -7.23 8.01
CA GLY A 341 8.84 -5.84 7.71
C GLY A 341 7.52 -5.41 8.34
N ILE A 342 6.57 -6.33 8.54
CA ILE A 342 5.30 -6.03 9.24
C ILE A 342 5.56 -5.86 10.73
N ILE A 343 6.37 -6.74 11.32
CA ILE A 343 6.77 -6.63 12.72
C ILE A 343 7.54 -5.34 12.96
N ALA A 344 8.50 -4.99 12.08
CA ALA A 344 9.24 -3.73 12.16
C ALA A 344 8.30 -2.51 12.15
N GLY A 345 7.26 -2.52 11.29
CA GLY A 345 6.25 -1.48 11.23
C GLY A 345 5.48 -1.34 12.55
N ARG A 346 5.00 -2.48 13.12
CA ARG A 346 4.29 -2.49 14.40
C ARG A 346 5.13 -1.99 15.57
N LEU A 347 6.41 -2.38 15.61
CA LEU A 347 7.34 -1.91 16.64
C LEU A 347 7.66 -0.41 16.46
N LYS A 348 7.85 0.04 15.21
CA LYS A 348 8.02 1.46 14.89
C LYS A 348 6.83 2.29 15.35
N GLU A 349 5.61 1.83 15.12
CA GLU A 349 4.38 2.50 15.59
C GLU A 349 4.32 2.54 17.13
N ARG A 350 4.63 1.42 17.79
CA ARG A 350 4.56 1.32 19.26
C ARG A 350 5.58 2.18 19.98
N TYR A 351 6.83 2.21 19.49
CA TYR A 351 7.96 2.90 20.17
C TYR A 351 8.31 4.25 19.55
N TYR A 352 7.73 4.57 18.41
CA TYR A 352 8.07 5.71 17.56
C TYR A 352 9.57 5.86 17.32
N ARG A 353 10.23 4.74 16.95
CA ARG A 353 11.68 4.66 16.69
C ARG A 353 11.95 3.91 15.39
N PRO A 354 13.02 4.28 14.64
CA PRO A 354 13.49 3.46 13.53
C PRO A 354 13.74 2.04 14.03
N THR A 355 13.22 1.05 13.32
CA THR A 355 13.25 -0.34 13.78
C THR A 355 13.64 -1.28 12.65
N PHE A 356 14.65 -2.11 12.90
CA PHE A 356 15.05 -3.24 12.08
C PHE A 356 14.63 -4.54 12.78
N VAL A 357 14.00 -5.43 12.01
CA VAL A 357 13.73 -6.81 12.45
C VAL A 357 14.48 -7.74 11.53
N LEU A 358 15.33 -8.58 12.13
CA LEU A 358 16.20 -9.53 11.46
C LEU A 358 15.73 -10.95 11.76
N THR A 359 15.85 -11.84 10.79
CA THR A 359 15.58 -13.27 10.94
C THR A 359 16.74 -14.09 10.42
N LYS A 360 16.85 -15.34 10.85
CA LYS A 360 17.88 -16.26 10.40
C LYS A 360 17.61 -16.74 8.99
N THR A 361 18.67 -16.87 8.20
CA THR A 361 18.67 -17.53 6.89
C THR A 361 19.82 -18.53 6.81
N GLU A 362 19.86 -19.33 5.76
CA GLU A 362 20.97 -20.30 5.54
C GLU A 362 22.35 -19.63 5.50
N ASN A 363 22.43 -18.39 5.00
CA ASN A 363 23.67 -17.67 4.77
C ASN A 363 23.85 -16.44 5.71
N GLY A 364 23.30 -16.48 6.94
CA GLY A 364 23.39 -15.39 7.90
C GLY A 364 22.03 -14.89 8.36
N ALA A 365 21.82 -13.58 8.37
CA ALA A 365 20.55 -12.96 8.72
C ALA A 365 20.06 -12.05 7.61
N LYS A 366 18.73 -11.99 7.46
CA LYS A 366 18.02 -11.09 6.54
C LYS A 366 17.00 -10.28 7.35
N GLY A 367 16.76 -9.06 6.97
CA GLY A 367 15.82 -8.22 7.70
C GLY A 367 15.19 -7.11 6.90
N SER A 368 14.23 -6.50 7.56
CA SER A 368 13.53 -5.32 7.06
C SER A 368 13.52 -4.24 8.12
N GLY A 369 13.71 -3.01 7.68
CA GLY A 369 13.61 -1.81 8.51
C GLY A 369 12.38 -0.97 8.17
N ARG A 370 11.88 -0.27 9.19
CA ARG A 370 10.86 0.79 9.07
C ARG A 370 11.30 1.97 9.90
N SER A 371 11.14 3.17 9.34
CA SER A 371 11.65 4.40 9.95
C SER A 371 10.55 5.41 10.28
N ILE A 372 10.97 6.45 11.01
CA ILE A 372 10.21 7.67 11.29
C ILE A 372 10.71 8.80 10.39
N GLU A 373 9.92 9.84 10.22
CA GLU A 373 10.25 10.96 9.31
C GLU A 373 11.57 11.67 9.63
N ALA A 374 11.96 11.71 10.90
CA ALA A 374 13.19 12.34 11.34
C ALA A 374 14.47 11.54 11.01
N TYR A 375 14.35 10.29 10.50
CA TYR A 375 15.50 9.40 10.32
C TYR A 375 15.54 8.81 8.92
N ASP A 376 16.54 9.18 8.13
CA ASP A 376 16.80 8.57 6.82
C ASP A 376 17.53 7.22 6.99
N MET A 377 16.73 6.16 7.00
CA MET A 377 17.22 4.81 7.26
C MET A 377 18.24 4.35 6.21
N PHE A 378 18.02 4.68 4.94
CA PHE A 378 18.92 4.26 3.86
C PHE A 378 20.25 5.01 3.90
N ALA A 379 20.22 6.32 4.14
CA ALA A 379 21.43 7.12 4.29
C ALA A 379 22.28 6.63 5.47
N GLU A 380 21.66 6.31 6.60
CA GLU A 380 22.36 5.80 7.78
C GLU A 380 22.90 4.36 7.57
N MET A 381 22.20 3.51 6.84
CA MET A 381 22.71 2.19 6.46
C MET A 381 23.94 2.29 5.57
N ASN A 382 24.03 3.25 4.65
CA ASN A 382 25.23 3.48 3.84
C ASN A 382 26.47 3.75 4.68
N ARG A 383 26.31 4.35 5.87
CA ARG A 383 27.42 4.58 6.83
C ARG A 383 27.88 3.30 7.55
N CYS A 384 27.11 2.22 7.39
CA CYS A 384 27.40 0.89 7.93
C CYS A 384 27.57 -0.17 6.81
N ALA A 385 27.77 0.24 5.57
CA ALA A 385 27.73 -0.60 4.38
C ALA A 385 28.66 -1.85 4.46
N GLU A 386 29.80 -1.74 5.12
CA GLU A 386 30.78 -2.82 5.29
C GLU A 386 30.28 -4.01 6.13
N LEU A 387 29.18 -3.84 6.88
CA LEU A 387 28.59 -4.90 7.71
C LEU A 387 27.60 -5.76 6.94
N PHE A 388 27.15 -5.30 5.77
CA PHE A 388 26.12 -5.96 4.99
C PHE A 388 26.70 -6.75 3.81
N THR A 389 26.06 -7.85 3.48
CA THR A 389 26.29 -8.56 2.21
C THR A 389 25.44 -7.98 1.08
N ARG A 390 24.24 -7.50 1.42
CA ARG A 390 23.31 -6.82 0.52
C ARG A 390 22.39 -5.90 1.32
N PHE A 391 22.13 -4.73 0.79
CA PHE A 391 21.12 -3.82 1.37
C PHE A 391 20.56 -2.89 0.30
N GLY A 392 19.41 -2.29 0.60
CA GLY A 392 18.74 -1.32 -0.26
C GLY A 392 17.50 -0.76 0.42
N GLY A 393 16.98 0.33 -0.09
CA GLY A 393 15.78 0.93 0.46
C GLY A 393 15.67 2.42 0.18
N HIS A 394 14.82 3.06 0.95
CA HIS A 394 14.52 4.49 0.93
C HIS A 394 14.54 5.05 2.35
N LYS A 395 14.26 6.33 2.50
CA LYS A 395 14.24 7.03 3.79
C LYS A 395 13.45 6.27 4.88
N LEU A 396 12.26 5.77 4.57
CA LEU A 396 11.32 5.21 5.56
C LEU A 396 11.30 3.67 5.62
N ALA A 397 11.94 2.98 4.68
CA ALA A 397 11.96 1.53 4.64
C ALA A 397 13.23 1.00 3.99
N ALA A 398 13.76 -0.09 4.53
CA ALA A 398 14.95 -0.74 3.99
C ALA A 398 14.90 -2.25 4.15
N GLY A 399 15.63 -2.94 3.27
CA GLY A 399 15.93 -4.36 3.35
C GLY A 399 17.44 -4.59 3.46
N LEU A 400 17.85 -5.62 4.19
CA LEU A 400 19.27 -5.94 4.38
C LEU A 400 19.50 -7.43 4.57
N SER A 401 20.73 -7.83 4.24
CA SER A 401 21.30 -9.15 4.58
C SER A 401 22.70 -8.95 5.14
N LEU A 402 23.06 -9.71 6.17
CA LEU A 402 24.37 -9.62 6.82
C LEU A 402 24.75 -10.97 7.44
N PRO A 403 26.06 -11.23 7.69
CA PRO A 403 26.50 -12.35 8.51
C PRO A 403 25.89 -12.26 9.93
N GLU A 404 25.50 -13.40 10.51
CA GLU A 404 24.84 -13.44 11.83
C GLU A 404 25.72 -12.81 12.93
N GLU A 405 27.03 -13.01 12.86
CA GLU A 405 28.03 -12.42 13.75
C GLU A 405 28.10 -10.89 13.68
N ASN A 406 27.66 -10.28 12.59
CA ASN A 406 27.67 -8.83 12.43
C ASN A 406 26.45 -8.13 13.05
N ILE A 407 25.43 -8.85 13.52
CA ILE A 407 24.19 -8.25 14.09
C ILE A 407 24.53 -7.33 15.27
N GLY A 408 25.38 -7.79 16.19
CA GLY A 408 25.80 -6.99 17.35
C GLY A 408 26.56 -5.75 16.96
N SER A 409 27.48 -5.86 15.99
CA SER A 409 28.26 -4.74 15.45
C SER A 409 27.37 -3.73 14.72
N PHE A 410 26.42 -4.20 13.96
CA PHE A 410 25.43 -3.37 13.28
C PHE A 410 24.58 -2.57 14.30
N ARG A 411 23.98 -3.24 15.29
CA ARG A 411 23.22 -2.57 16.36
C ARG A 411 24.04 -1.48 17.04
N LYS A 412 25.27 -1.79 17.43
CA LYS A 412 26.16 -0.84 18.09
C LYS A 412 26.45 0.37 17.20
N LYS A 413 26.92 0.12 15.98
CA LYS A 413 27.34 1.17 15.05
C LYS A 413 26.18 2.08 14.64
N ILE A 414 25.01 1.54 14.32
CA ILE A 414 23.85 2.35 13.89
C ILE A 414 23.34 3.26 15.00
N ASN A 415 23.44 2.84 16.27
CA ASN A 415 23.09 3.65 17.43
C ASN A 415 24.15 4.70 17.77
N GLU A 416 25.45 4.40 17.62
CA GLU A 416 26.53 5.37 17.77
C GLU A 416 26.48 6.49 16.72
N LEU A 417 26.01 6.18 15.53
CA LEU A 417 25.86 7.13 14.44
C LEU A 417 24.57 7.95 14.51
N SER A 418 23.57 7.47 15.25
CA SER A 418 22.26 8.11 15.34
C SER A 418 22.38 9.49 16.02
N GLN A 419 21.74 10.48 15.39
CA GLN A 419 21.62 11.85 15.91
C GLN A 419 20.20 12.16 16.40
N LEU A 420 19.35 11.14 16.54
CA LEU A 420 17.98 11.31 17.02
C LEU A 420 17.94 11.85 18.44
N THR A 421 17.16 12.88 18.64
CA THR A 421 16.86 13.47 19.95
C THR A 421 15.57 12.87 20.54
N GLU A 422 15.31 13.12 21.82
CA GLU A 422 14.03 12.71 22.44
C GLU A 422 12.82 13.38 21.76
N GLU A 423 12.97 14.60 21.23
CA GLU A 423 11.93 15.31 20.49
C GLU A 423 11.63 14.64 19.14
N ASP A 424 12.63 14.13 18.45
CA ASP A 424 12.48 13.42 17.18
C ASP A 424 11.76 12.06 17.35
N MET A 425 11.83 11.49 18.54
CA MET A 425 11.19 10.23 18.93
C MET A 425 9.79 10.43 19.54
N GLN A 426 9.19 11.61 19.38
CA GLN A 426 7.80 11.90 19.74
C GLN A 426 6.96 12.06 18.50
N GLU A 427 5.83 11.35 18.46
CA GLU A 427 4.89 11.47 17.36
C GLU A 427 4.28 12.88 17.31
N ARG A 428 4.42 13.56 16.18
CA ARG A 428 3.80 14.86 15.93
C ARG A 428 2.45 14.66 15.23
N VAL A 429 1.39 15.12 15.86
CA VAL A 429 0.04 15.05 15.31
C VAL A 429 -0.29 16.36 14.60
N SER A 430 -0.50 16.30 13.29
CA SER A 430 -1.01 17.42 12.52
C SER A 430 -2.51 17.58 12.76
N ILE A 431 -2.94 18.79 13.08
CA ILE A 431 -4.34 19.15 13.35
C ILE A 431 -4.81 20.07 12.23
N ASP A 432 -5.91 19.72 11.56
CA ASP A 432 -6.48 20.55 10.50
C ASP A 432 -7.13 21.83 11.04
N LEU A 433 -7.85 21.73 12.17
CA LEU A 433 -8.53 22.85 12.77
C LEU A 433 -8.88 22.58 14.25
N CYS A 434 -8.77 23.60 15.09
CA CYS A 434 -9.44 23.59 16.40
C CYS A 434 -10.94 23.84 16.18
N LEU A 435 -11.78 22.86 16.55
CA LEU A 435 -13.21 22.86 16.26
C LEU A 435 -14.03 22.84 17.55
N PRO A 436 -14.62 23.97 17.96
CA PRO A 436 -15.54 24.01 19.09
C PRO A 436 -16.82 23.18 18.81
N PHE A 437 -17.37 22.55 19.86
CA PHE A 437 -18.53 21.66 19.76
C PHE A 437 -19.76 22.31 19.12
N GLU A 438 -19.92 23.63 19.29
CA GLU A 438 -21.04 24.41 18.75
C GLU A 438 -21.13 24.43 17.24
N TYR A 439 -20.03 24.12 16.55
CA TYR A 439 -19.96 24.04 15.09
C TYR A 439 -20.13 22.60 14.57
N ILE A 440 -20.27 21.61 15.47
CA ILE A 440 -20.40 20.21 15.07
C ILE A 440 -21.87 19.86 14.97
N ASP A 441 -22.37 19.79 13.75
CA ASP A 441 -23.73 19.39 13.41
C ASP A 441 -23.73 18.34 12.27
N GLU A 442 -24.92 17.86 11.91
CA GLU A 442 -25.07 16.88 10.83
C GLU A 442 -24.67 17.45 9.46
N ASN A 443 -24.84 18.77 9.24
CA ASN A 443 -24.45 19.41 7.99
C ASN A 443 -22.92 19.40 7.82
N LEU A 444 -22.17 19.75 8.86
CA LEU A 444 -20.71 19.65 8.85
C LEU A 444 -20.26 18.22 8.55
N ILE A 445 -20.87 17.22 9.18
CA ILE A 445 -20.50 15.81 8.96
C ILE A 445 -20.81 15.41 7.51
N ALA A 446 -21.92 15.86 6.93
CA ALA A 446 -22.24 15.61 5.53
C ALA A 446 -21.21 16.24 4.58
N GLU A 447 -20.76 17.49 4.84
CA GLU A 447 -19.71 18.12 4.06
C GLU A 447 -18.36 17.41 4.21
N LEU A 448 -18.01 16.95 5.41
CA LEU A 448 -16.78 16.17 5.65
C LEU A 448 -16.81 14.84 4.88
N LYS A 449 -17.97 14.19 4.77
CA LYS A 449 -18.13 12.96 3.99
C LYS A 449 -17.82 13.15 2.50
N ARG A 450 -18.02 14.34 1.93
CA ARG A 450 -17.66 14.65 0.55
C ARG A 450 -16.14 14.61 0.29
N LEU A 451 -15.32 14.69 1.35
CA LEU A 451 -13.86 14.57 1.25
C LEU A 451 -13.40 13.11 1.11
N GLU A 452 -14.26 12.13 1.37
CA GLU A 452 -13.96 10.71 1.13
C GLU A 452 -13.75 10.42 -0.37
N PRO A 453 -12.97 9.39 -0.72
CA PRO A 453 -12.29 8.41 0.14
C PRO A 453 -11.02 8.97 0.80
N PHE A 454 -10.79 8.60 2.07
CA PHE A 454 -9.58 8.96 2.80
C PHE A 454 -8.48 7.90 2.65
N GLY A 455 -7.23 8.34 2.65
CA GLY A 455 -6.03 7.51 2.57
C GLY A 455 -4.78 8.36 2.51
N MET A 456 -3.66 7.81 2.01
CA MET A 456 -2.42 8.55 1.84
C MET A 456 -2.66 9.80 0.97
N GLY A 457 -2.05 10.94 1.31
CA GLY A 457 -2.22 12.21 0.58
C GLY A 457 -3.60 12.87 0.69
N ASN A 458 -4.61 12.13 1.19
CA ASN A 458 -5.96 12.64 1.52
C ASN A 458 -6.40 12.09 2.87
N GLU A 459 -5.68 12.44 3.92
CA GLU A 459 -5.93 11.95 5.26
C GLU A 459 -7.29 12.41 5.80
N LYS A 460 -7.89 11.59 6.66
CA LYS A 460 -9.09 11.93 7.41
C LYS A 460 -8.82 13.18 8.25
N PRO A 461 -9.65 14.26 8.14
CA PRO A 461 -9.41 15.49 8.90
C PRO A 461 -9.34 15.23 10.40
N LYS A 462 -8.36 15.83 11.07
CA LYS A 462 -8.20 15.77 12.51
C LYS A 462 -8.58 17.12 13.12
N PHE A 463 -9.62 17.11 13.95
CA PHE A 463 -10.05 18.28 14.72
C PHE A 463 -9.54 18.17 16.14
N ALA A 464 -9.39 19.30 16.81
CA ALA A 464 -8.95 19.33 18.20
C ALA A 464 -9.76 20.30 19.06
N ASP A 465 -9.86 19.96 20.35
CA ASP A 465 -10.22 20.89 21.41
C ASP A 465 -9.24 20.66 22.59
N ARG A 466 -8.82 21.76 23.22
CA ARG A 466 -7.79 21.71 24.27
C ARG A 466 -8.34 21.42 25.64
N ASN A 467 -9.61 21.74 25.89
CA ASN A 467 -10.19 21.81 27.23
C ASN A 467 -11.44 20.95 27.35
N LEU A 468 -11.27 19.65 27.09
CA LEU A 468 -12.36 18.68 27.19
C LEU A 468 -12.29 17.91 28.53
N SER A 469 -13.42 17.90 29.24
CA SER A 469 -13.61 17.02 30.40
C SER A 469 -14.16 15.69 29.94
N VAL A 470 -13.55 14.60 30.40
CA VAL A 470 -14.01 13.24 30.14
C VAL A 470 -14.92 12.77 31.27
N ILE A 471 -16.10 12.28 30.93
CA ILE A 471 -17.15 11.88 31.87
C ILE A 471 -17.51 10.41 31.60
N ASP A 472 -17.59 9.61 32.65
CA ASP A 472 -18.00 8.20 32.63
C ASP A 472 -17.29 7.34 31.57
N PRO A 473 -15.95 7.35 31.50
CA PRO A 473 -15.23 6.50 30.56
C PRO A 473 -15.44 5.01 30.91
N ARG A 474 -15.73 4.17 29.90
CA ARG A 474 -15.95 2.74 30.07
C ARG A 474 -15.36 1.96 28.90
N ILE A 475 -14.72 0.84 29.21
CA ILE A 475 -14.14 -0.08 28.23
C ILE A 475 -15.19 -1.08 27.76
N PHE A 476 -15.22 -1.32 26.45
CA PHE A 476 -16.11 -2.24 25.76
C PHE A 476 -15.32 -3.15 24.80
N GLY A 477 -16.04 -4.13 24.27
CA GLY A 477 -15.51 -5.08 23.29
C GLY A 477 -14.88 -6.32 23.95
N LYS A 478 -14.91 -7.43 23.22
CA LYS A 478 -14.35 -8.72 23.67
C LYS A 478 -12.84 -8.62 23.95
N ASN A 479 -12.15 -7.79 23.15
CA ASN A 479 -10.70 -7.58 23.27
C ASN A 479 -10.35 -6.35 24.11
N ARG A 480 -11.32 -5.73 24.81
CA ARG A 480 -11.11 -4.55 25.67
C ARG A 480 -10.40 -3.36 24.95
N ASN A 481 -10.64 -3.22 23.65
CA ASN A 481 -9.98 -2.25 22.75
C ASN A 481 -10.87 -1.08 22.33
N VAL A 482 -12.01 -0.89 22.97
CA VAL A 482 -12.92 0.21 22.72
C VAL A 482 -13.23 0.93 24.01
N LEU A 483 -12.99 2.25 24.06
CA LEU A 483 -13.40 3.10 25.17
C LEU A 483 -14.54 4.01 24.71
N LYS A 484 -15.62 4.10 25.47
CA LYS A 484 -16.72 5.06 25.30
C LYS A 484 -16.79 5.98 26.48
N CYS A 485 -17.04 7.26 26.22
CA CYS A 485 -17.17 8.29 27.25
C CYS A 485 -18.12 9.39 26.78
N ARG A 486 -18.45 10.35 27.66
CA ARG A 486 -18.96 11.66 27.26
C ARG A 486 -17.87 12.70 27.38
N LEU A 487 -17.80 13.56 26.40
CA LEU A 487 -16.88 14.69 26.35
C LEU A 487 -17.67 15.96 26.63
N ARG A 488 -17.18 16.83 27.51
CA ARG A 488 -17.81 18.12 27.86
C ARG A 488 -16.80 19.24 27.65
N ASN A 489 -17.18 20.24 26.86
CA ASN A 489 -16.37 21.45 26.68
C ASN A 489 -16.55 22.45 27.83
N GLU A 490 -15.78 23.54 27.83
CA GLU A 490 -15.84 24.60 28.86
C GLU A 490 -17.22 25.28 28.97
N ARG A 491 -17.99 25.29 27.89
CA ARG A 491 -19.35 25.87 27.87
C ARG A 491 -20.44 24.92 28.35
N GLY A 492 -20.05 23.70 28.76
CA GLY A 492 -20.94 22.70 29.30
C GLY A 492 -21.66 21.84 28.26
N MET A 493 -21.40 22.06 26.94
CA MET A 493 -21.95 21.21 25.89
C MET A 493 -21.33 19.83 25.95
N GLN A 494 -22.14 18.77 25.74
CA GLN A 494 -21.70 17.39 25.83
C GLN A 494 -21.91 16.66 24.51
N MET A 495 -20.94 15.79 24.16
CA MET A 495 -21.01 14.85 23.01
C MET A 495 -20.49 13.48 23.41
N ASP A 496 -21.01 12.45 22.76
CA ASP A 496 -20.50 11.08 22.94
C ASP A 496 -19.11 10.95 22.31
N GLY A 497 -18.18 10.35 23.04
CA GLY A 497 -16.82 10.04 22.58
C GLY A 497 -16.62 8.53 22.46
N ILE A 498 -15.84 8.11 21.45
CA ILE A 498 -15.41 6.74 21.28
C ILE A 498 -13.93 6.71 20.87
N TYR A 499 -13.14 5.84 21.49
CA TYR A 499 -11.76 5.58 21.14
C TYR A 499 -11.58 4.10 20.78
N PHE A 500 -10.76 3.85 19.76
CA PHE A 500 -10.36 2.50 19.33
C PHE A 500 -8.84 2.37 19.44
N GLY A 501 -8.36 1.45 20.25
CA GLY A 501 -6.93 1.25 20.48
C GLY A 501 -6.67 0.58 21.81
N ASP A 502 -5.56 0.94 22.48
CA ASP A 502 -5.29 0.52 23.85
C ASP A 502 -6.21 1.27 24.81
N ALA A 503 -7.39 0.68 25.07
CA ALA A 503 -8.42 1.34 25.86
C ALA A 503 -8.06 1.36 27.36
N GLU A 504 -7.16 0.49 27.81
CA GLU A 504 -6.71 0.47 29.21
C GLU A 504 -5.76 1.63 29.46
N GLU A 505 -4.74 1.81 28.61
CA GLU A 505 -3.83 2.96 28.69
C GLU A 505 -4.60 4.29 28.56
N CYS A 506 -5.52 4.35 27.58
CA CYS A 506 -6.36 5.55 27.39
C CYS A 506 -7.19 5.87 28.63
N LEU A 507 -7.78 4.86 29.28
CA LEU A 507 -8.56 5.03 30.51
C LEU A 507 -7.69 5.58 31.65
N GLU A 508 -6.50 5.01 31.87
CA GLU A 508 -5.57 5.46 32.90
C GLU A 508 -5.21 6.95 32.73
N VAL A 509 -4.91 7.37 31.50
CA VAL A 509 -4.62 8.78 31.21
C VAL A 509 -5.83 9.66 31.47
N MET A 510 -7.03 9.25 31.06
CA MET A 510 -8.27 10.00 31.25
C MET A 510 -8.69 10.12 32.72
N GLU A 511 -8.40 9.12 33.54
CA GLU A 511 -8.68 9.15 34.99
C GLU A 511 -7.72 10.09 35.76
N GLN A 512 -6.47 10.18 35.29
CA GLN A 512 -5.47 11.06 35.89
C GLN A 512 -5.69 12.55 35.58
N ARG A 513 -6.37 12.87 34.47
CA ARG A 513 -6.57 14.23 33.98
C ARG A 513 -8.06 14.59 33.91
N LYS A 514 -8.48 15.59 34.66
CA LYS A 514 -9.86 16.07 34.65
C LYS A 514 -10.22 16.83 33.37
N VAL A 515 -9.25 17.49 32.79
CA VAL A 515 -9.36 18.25 31.53
C VAL A 515 -8.12 17.96 30.71
N MET A 516 -8.31 17.67 29.43
CA MET A 516 -7.23 17.29 28.54
C MET A 516 -7.47 17.73 27.09
N PRO A 517 -6.39 17.95 26.31
CA PRO A 517 -6.52 18.12 24.87
C PRO A 517 -6.84 16.77 24.21
N LEU A 518 -7.77 16.79 23.27
CA LEU A 518 -8.10 15.62 22.46
C LEU A 518 -8.14 16.01 20.98
N THR A 519 -7.70 15.11 20.14
CA THR A 519 -8.02 15.16 18.72
C THR A 519 -9.13 14.18 18.39
N PHE A 520 -10.00 14.56 17.48
CA PHE A 520 -11.17 13.77 17.15
C PHE A 520 -11.64 13.98 15.71
N TYR A 521 -12.49 13.06 15.24
CA TYR A 521 -13.27 13.18 14.03
C TYR A 521 -14.77 13.01 14.34
N PRO A 522 -15.64 13.96 13.96
CA PRO A 522 -17.07 13.84 14.19
C PRO A 522 -17.72 12.91 13.17
N LYS A 523 -18.59 12.02 13.64
CA LYS A 523 -19.36 11.09 12.81
C LYS A 523 -20.79 10.91 13.32
N ILE A 524 -21.67 10.43 12.43
CA ILE A 524 -22.99 9.96 12.84
C ILE A 524 -22.87 8.53 13.33
N ASN A 525 -23.38 8.28 14.53
CA ASN A 525 -23.59 6.94 15.07
C ASN A 525 -25.06 6.58 14.93
N GLU A 526 -25.36 5.47 14.27
CA GLU A 526 -26.70 4.91 14.15
C GLU A 526 -26.78 3.61 14.93
N TYR A 527 -27.59 3.61 15.98
CA TYR A 527 -27.79 2.42 16.80
C TYR A 527 -29.27 2.26 17.17
N MET A 528 -29.84 1.09 16.85
CA MET A 528 -31.27 0.78 17.07
C MET A 528 -32.23 1.86 16.54
N GLY A 529 -31.94 2.40 15.36
CA GLY A 529 -32.74 3.44 14.70
C GLY A 529 -32.62 4.85 15.32
N LYS A 530 -31.72 5.04 16.28
CA LYS A 530 -31.40 6.37 16.83
C LYS A 530 -30.10 6.87 16.19
N ARG A 531 -30.16 8.12 15.72
CA ARG A 531 -28.98 8.84 15.19
C ARG A 531 -28.46 9.80 16.25
N SER A 532 -27.15 9.82 16.44
CA SER A 532 -26.49 10.78 17.34
C SER A 532 -25.12 11.14 16.77
N ILE A 533 -24.64 12.33 17.08
CA ILE A 533 -23.28 12.75 16.75
C ILE A 533 -22.34 12.10 17.78
N GLN A 534 -21.28 11.49 17.28
CA GLN A 534 -20.24 10.86 18.08
C GLN A 534 -18.87 11.34 17.62
N LEU A 535 -18.00 11.65 18.56
CA LEU A 535 -16.61 12.04 18.32
C LEU A 535 -15.73 10.79 18.41
N GLU A 536 -15.12 10.39 17.29
CA GLU A 536 -14.08 9.38 17.26
C GLU A 536 -12.77 10.02 17.72
N ILE A 537 -12.31 9.66 18.93
CA ILE A 537 -11.06 10.16 19.51
C ILE A 537 -9.92 9.51 18.75
N VAL A 538 -8.98 10.33 18.28
CA VAL A 538 -7.81 9.88 17.50
C VAL A 538 -6.55 9.88 18.37
N ASN A 539 -6.27 10.99 19.05
CA ASN A 539 -5.14 11.10 19.95
C ASN A 539 -5.57 11.77 21.26
N TYR A 540 -4.86 11.44 22.33
CA TYR A 540 -5.01 12.01 23.66
C TYR A 540 -3.62 12.29 24.27
N GLN A 541 -3.47 13.33 25.08
CA GLN A 541 -2.22 13.72 25.73
C GLN A 541 -2.41 13.98 27.21
#